data_8eba0b0b259ddc2ede64b7e4e3d6e4b3
#
_entry.id   8eba0b0b259ddc2ede64b7e4e3d6e4b3
#
_cell.length_a   1.000
_cell.length_b   1.000
_cell.length_c   1.000
_cell.angle_alpha   90.00
_cell.angle_beta   90.00
_cell.angle_gamma   90.00
#
_symmetry.space_group_name_H-M   'P 1'
#
loop_
_entity.id
_entity.type
_entity.pdbx_description
1 polymer ?
#
loop_
_entity_poly.entity_id
_entity_poly.type
_entity_poly.pdbx_seq_one_letter_code
_entity_poly.pdbx_strand_id
1 'polypeptide(L)'
;MPNAVAVLNVVGLSSSLLPYAPRISALGGHATLTPVLPAVTCSVQSSMLTGLPVSGHGVVGNGWFNHKQQEVQFWKQSNKLVDGEKVWETAKKRDASSTCLNMFWWYNMYSTADWSVTPRPQYKADGRKIPDCYSHPADLRDVLQAKLGRFPLFKFWGPMADIESTRWIAEATKLAHAKYGPTLTLCYLPHLDYGLQKLGPSHADIPKHVAEVDAVVGDLIDYFQGRDTRVIVVSEYGIEDCVPGDGGIAVNRFLREAGLLATRLEGDSELLDAGASRAFAVVDHQVAHVYHGADTALPDIPHCTATGLEHERAGRTVLVADPGYWFTYDYWLTDARKPDFAHTVDIHRKPGYDPRELFSDKAMPAIAWKLLKKKLGFRQLMDVIPLDTALVRGTHGRVDNPPELQPVLIGAGRAGETLPCTAVRDVVLGAMFD
;
A
#
# COMPACT_ATOMS: atom_id res chain seq x y z
N MET A 1 29.71 -17.34 2.68
CA MET A 1 28.25 -17.51 2.45
C MET A 1 27.56 -16.32 3.10
N PRO A 2 26.50 -15.76 2.49
CA PRO A 2 25.78 -14.65 3.09
C PRO A 2 25.10 -15.07 4.40
N ASN A 3 25.01 -14.15 5.35
CA ASN A 3 24.20 -14.33 6.55
C ASN A 3 22.72 -14.36 6.19
N ALA A 4 21.93 -15.16 6.91
CA ALA A 4 20.49 -15.16 6.73
C ALA A 4 19.85 -13.90 7.36
N VAL A 5 19.01 -13.21 6.58
CA VAL A 5 18.33 -11.96 6.99
C VAL A 5 16.83 -12.03 6.68
N ALA A 6 16.00 -11.63 7.65
CA ALA A 6 14.57 -11.42 7.47
C ALA A 6 14.22 -9.95 7.65
N VAL A 7 13.57 -9.35 6.66
CA VAL A 7 13.07 -7.98 6.70
C VAL A 7 11.56 -8.01 6.86
N LEU A 8 11.07 -7.55 8.00
CA LEU A 8 9.65 -7.50 8.36
C LEU A 8 9.16 -6.06 8.17
N ASN A 9 8.32 -5.85 7.17
CA ASN A 9 7.76 -4.54 6.87
C ASN A 9 6.42 -4.36 7.61
N VAL A 10 6.43 -3.60 8.69
CA VAL A 10 5.27 -3.32 9.56
C VAL A 10 4.74 -1.93 9.22
N VAL A 11 3.77 -1.90 8.31
CA VAL A 11 3.27 -0.65 7.71
C VAL A 11 2.61 0.25 8.75
N GLY A 12 2.93 1.54 8.74
CA GLY A 12 2.36 2.52 9.65
C GLY A 12 3.02 2.57 11.04
N LEU A 13 4.03 1.73 11.31
CA LEU A 13 4.74 1.76 12.59
C LEU A 13 5.67 2.98 12.65
N SER A 14 5.38 3.90 13.57
CA SER A 14 6.18 5.08 13.86
C SER A 14 6.82 5.01 15.25
N SER A 15 7.76 5.93 15.54
CA SER A 15 8.45 5.94 16.83
C SER A 15 7.51 6.16 18.02
N SER A 16 6.43 6.95 17.83
CA SER A 16 5.40 7.17 18.87
C SER A 16 4.63 5.90 19.24
N LEU A 17 4.61 4.89 18.37
CA LEU A 17 3.87 3.65 18.60
C LEU A 17 4.73 2.54 19.25
N LEU A 18 6.06 2.69 19.26
CA LEU A 18 6.98 1.69 19.84
C LEU A 18 6.74 1.36 21.30
N PRO A 19 6.29 2.28 22.18
CA PRO A 19 5.95 1.93 23.57
C PRO A 19 4.88 0.83 23.68
N TYR A 20 4.05 0.64 22.65
CA TYR A 20 3.00 -0.39 22.60
C TYR A 20 3.43 -1.65 21.86
N ALA A 21 4.69 -1.70 21.37
CA ALA A 21 5.27 -2.82 20.61
C ALA A 21 6.54 -3.37 21.32
N PRO A 22 6.42 -3.96 22.52
CA PRO A 22 7.59 -4.37 23.33
C PRO A 22 8.43 -5.45 22.68
N ARG A 23 7.83 -6.40 21.93
CA ARG A 23 8.58 -7.48 21.26
C ARG A 23 9.42 -6.95 20.10
N ILE A 24 8.86 -6.02 19.30
CA ILE A 24 9.59 -5.33 18.25
C ILE A 24 10.71 -4.48 18.86
N SER A 25 10.41 -3.71 19.90
CA SER A 25 11.35 -2.84 20.59
C SER A 25 12.51 -3.61 21.23
N ALA A 26 12.32 -4.88 21.60
CA ALA A 26 13.37 -5.75 22.15
C ALA A 26 14.49 -6.07 21.14
N LEU A 27 14.29 -5.83 19.83
CA LEU A 27 15.36 -5.94 18.82
C LEU A 27 16.46 -4.86 18.97
N GLY A 28 16.23 -3.84 19.78
CA GLY A 28 17.17 -2.73 20.04
C GLY A 28 16.60 -1.36 19.71
N GLY A 29 17.45 -0.34 19.82
CA GLY A 29 17.04 1.03 19.45
C GLY A 29 16.73 1.16 17.97
N HIS A 30 15.90 2.15 17.62
CA HIS A 30 15.48 2.41 16.24
C HIS A 30 16.28 3.55 15.59
N ALA A 31 16.39 3.50 14.26
CA ALA A 31 16.64 4.64 13.40
C ALA A 31 15.30 5.18 12.87
N THR A 32 15.26 6.48 12.61
CA THR A 32 14.16 7.12 11.90
C THR A 32 14.39 7.03 10.40
N LEU A 33 13.37 6.65 9.63
CA LEU A 33 13.44 6.66 8.17
C LEU A 33 12.75 7.92 7.62
N THR A 34 13.38 8.57 6.63
CA THR A 34 12.72 9.60 5.83
C THR A 34 12.20 8.94 4.55
N PRO A 35 10.87 8.90 4.33
CA PRO A 35 10.31 8.27 3.13
C PRO A 35 10.54 9.15 1.89
N VAL A 36 10.31 8.56 0.69
CA VAL A 36 10.24 9.31 -0.58
C VAL A 36 8.86 9.92 -0.78
N LEU A 37 8.76 10.98 -1.58
CA LEU A 37 7.47 11.52 -2.03
C LEU A 37 7.02 10.80 -3.32
N PRO A 38 5.79 10.29 -3.36
CA PRO A 38 4.80 10.18 -2.28
C PRO A 38 5.18 9.07 -1.26
N ALA A 39 4.89 9.33 0.02
CA ALA A 39 5.08 8.35 1.09
C ALA A 39 3.90 7.37 1.12
N VAL A 40 3.86 6.49 0.10
CA VAL A 40 2.84 5.45 -0.07
C VAL A 40 3.50 4.11 -0.36
N THR A 41 2.78 3.02 -0.16
CA THR A 41 3.31 1.65 -0.19
C THR A 41 4.22 1.35 -1.38
N CYS A 42 3.73 1.55 -2.60
CA CYS A 42 4.48 1.11 -3.79
C CYS A 42 5.75 1.91 -4.04
N SER A 43 5.73 3.23 -3.84
CA SER A 43 6.90 4.10 -4.03
C SER A 43 7.97 3.83 -2.96
N VAL A 44 7.56 3.75 -1.68
CA VAL A 44 8.51 3.54 -0.58
C VAL A 44 9.11 2.14 -0.64
N GLN A 45 8.32 1.08 -0.87
CA GLN A 45 8.85 -0.27 -1.03
C GLN A 45 9.83 -0.38 -2.19
N SER A 46 9.51 0.26 -3.32
CA SER A 46 10.42 0.26 -4.49
C SER A 46 11.74 0.96 -4.17
N SER A 47 11.71 2.08 -3.44
CA SER A 47 12.91 2.77 -2.96
C SER A 47 13.74 1.92 -1.98
N MET A 48 13.08 1.25 -1.03
CA MET A 48 13.75 0.35 -0.08
C MET A 48 14.44 -0.84 -0.77
N LEU A 49 13.81 -1.37 -1.82
CA LEU A 49 14.32 -2.55 -2.52
C LEU A 49 15.40 -2.22 -3.55
N THR A 50 15.35 -1.04 -4.18
CA THR A 50 16.29 -0.64 -5.24
C THR A 50 17.40 0.27 -4.75
N GLY A 51 17.20 0.97 -3.62
CA GLY A 51 18.10 2.06 -3.17
C GLY A 51 17.99 3.32 -4.03
N LEU A 52 16.99 3.42 -4.92
CA LEU A 52 16.81 4.54 -5.84
C LEU A 52 15.73 5.49 -5.36
N PRO A 53 15.79 6.78 -5.73
CA PRO A 53 14.67 7.69 -5.59
C PRO A 53 13.55 7.33 -6.58
N VAL A 54 12.37 7.92 -6.41
CA VAL A 54 11.20 7.69 -7.26
C VAL A 54 11.50 7.98 -8.74
N SER A 55 12.29 9.01 -9.04
CA SER A 55 12.76 9.32 -10.40
C SER A 55 13.63 8.22 -11.02
N GLY A 56 14.28 7.39 -10.21
CA GLY A 56 15.16 6.32 -10.67
C GLY A 56 14.45 4.98 -10.87
N HIS A 57 13.46 4.63 -10.02
CA HIS A 57 12.73 3.37 -10.15
C HIS A 57 11.35 3.51 -10.83
N GLY A 58 10.88 4.73 -11.07
CA GLY A 58 9.69 5.03 -11.83
C GLY A 58 8.34 4.69 -11.19
N VAL A 59 8.30 4.31 -9.92
CA VAL A 59 7.06 4.02 -9.19
C VAL A 59 6.63 5.29 -8.45
N VAL A 60 5.81 6.09 -9.13
CA VAL A 60 5.41 7.42 -8.68
C VAL A 60 4.26 7.43 -7.68
N GLY A 61 3.71 6.27 -7.30
CA GLY A 61 2.60 6.11 -6.37
C GLY A 61 2.07 4.68 -6.39
N ASN A 62 0.95 4.41 -5.74
CA ASN A 62 0.25 3.11 -5.83
C ASN A 62 -0.41 2.91 -7.21
N GLY A 63 -0.53 3.98 -7.98
CA GLY A 63 -1.02 4.02 -9.35
C GLY A 63 -0.68 5.32 -10.06
N TRP A 64 -0.81 5.32 -11.36
CA TRP A 64 -0.54 6.47 -12.23
C TRP A 64 -1.28 6.37 -13.57
N PHE A 65 -1.29 7.47 -14.32
CA PHE A 65 -1.81 7.50 -15.67
C PHE A 65 -0.79 6.92 -16.65
N ASN A 66 -1.21 5.94 -17.42
CA ASN A 66 -0.41 5.38 -18.51
C ASN A 66 -0.67 6.17 -19.79
N HIS A 67 0.26 7.04 -20.18
CA HIS A 67 0.13 7.91 -21.36
C HIS A 67 -0.03 7.14 -22.69
N LYS A 68 0.55 5.94 -22.79
CA LYS A 68 0.43 5.13 -24.03
C LYS A 68 -0.95 4.47 -24.16
N GLN A 69 -1.54 4.07 -23.04
CA GLN A 69 -2.84 3.39 -23.00
C GLN A 69 -3.99 4.36 -22.72
N GLN A 70 -3.69 5.61 -22.31
CA GLN A 70 -4.66 6.61 -21.88
C GLN A 70 -5.57 6.13 -20.74
N GLU A 71 -4.98 5.36 -19.81
CA GLU A 71 -5.69 4.74 -18.69
C GLU A 71 -5.00 5.01 -17.36
N VAL A 72 -5.80 5.26 -16.33
CA VAL A 72 -5.31 5.26 -14.94
C VAL A 72 -5.18 3.80 -14.48
N GLN A 73 -4.03 3.46 -13.93
CA GLN A 73 -3.70 2.09 -13.53
C GLN A 73 -3.22 2.06 -12.08
N PHE A 74 -4.06 1.51 -11.19
CA PHE A 74 -3.73 1.28 -9.77
C PHE A 74 -3.42 -0.19 -9.50
N TRP A 75 -2.56 -0.43 -8.50
CA TRP A 75 -2.27 -1.74 -7.91
C TRP A 75 -1.85 -2.80 -8.94
N LYS A 76 -1.12 -2.39 -9.96
CA LYS A 76 -0.46 -3.34 -10.87
C LYS A 76 0.63 -4.08 -10.10
N GLN A 77 0.87 -5.36 -10.45
CA GLN A 77 1.73 -6.24 -9.64
C GLN A 77 2.99 -6.72 -10.35
N SER A 78 3.18 -6.34 -11.62
CA SER A 78 4.35 -6.78 -12.39
C SER A 78 5.64 -6.10 -11.90
N ASN A 79 6.63 -6.88 -11.53
CA ASN A 79 7.97 -6.37 -11.15
C ASN A 79 8.66 -5.62 -12.30
N LYS A 80 8.22 -5.85 -13.54
CA LYS A 80 8.73 -5.14 -14.73
C LYS A 80 8.37 -3.65 -14.75
N LEU A 81 7.51 -3.19 -13.84
CA LEU A 81 7.18 -1.77 -13.67
C LEU A 81 8.18 -1.03 -12.78
N VAL A 82 9.03 -1.74 -12.05
CA VAL A 82 10.03 -1.17 -11.16
C VAL A 82 11.40 -1.21 -11.86
N ASP A 83 11.91 -0.05 -12.21
CA ASP A 83 13.23 0.08 -12.79
C ASP A 83 14.33 -0.07 -11.72
N GLY A 84 15.55 -0.35 -12.15
CA GLY A 84 16.68 -0.54 -11.26
C GLY A 84 16.81 -1.94 -10.68
N GLU A 85 18.02 -2.21 -10.16
CA GLU A 85 18.41 -3.49 -9.56
C GLU A 85 17.85 -3.61 -8.14
N LYS A 86 17.19 -4.73 -7.84
CA LYS A 86 16.63 -5.01 -6.52
C LYS A 86 17.68 -5.61 -5.58
N VAL A 87 17.48 -5.47 -4.29
CA VAL A 87 18.41 -5.96 -3.25
C VAL A 87 18.81 -7.42 -3.43
N TRP A 88 17.90 -8.30 -3.81
CA TRP A 88 18.19 -9.72 -4.05
C TRP A 88 19.01 -9.97 -5.32
N GLU A 89 18.86 -9.13 -6.34
CA GLU A 89 19.68 -9.20 -7.56
C GLU A 89 21.12 -8.81 -7.28
N THR A 90 21.31 -7.75 -6.47
CA THR A 90 22.64 -7.34 -5.98
C THR A 90 23.26 -8.41 -5.08
N ALA A 91 22.47 -8.98 -4.15
CA ALA A 91 22.95 -10.04 -3.27
C ALA A 91 23.45 -11.23 -4.11
N LYS A 92 22.69 -11.65 -5.11
CA LYS A 92 23.05 -12.76 -6.01
C LYS A 92 24.28 -12.49 -6.87
N LYS A 93 24.54 -11.22 -7.23
CA LYS A 93 25.78 -10.80 -7.93
C LYS A 93 26.99 -10.83 -7.00
N ARG A 94 26.80 -10.50 -5.70
CA ARG A 94 27.89 -10.55 -4.70
C ARG A 94 28.24 -12.00 -4.33
N ASP A 95 27.21 -12.83 -4.17
CA ASP A 95 27.37 -14.27 -3.90
C ASP A 95 26.24 -15.04 -4.59
N ALA A 96 26.59 -15.90 -5.55
CA ALA A 96 25.65 -16.68 -6.35
C ALA A 96 24.77 -17.65 -5.53
N SER A 97 25.16 -17.98 -4.29
CA SER A 97 24.39 -18.78 -3.37
C SER A 97 23.25 -18.01 -2.68
N SER A 98 23.21 -16.67 -2.83
CA SER A 98 22.15 -15.83 -2.29
C SER A 98 20.81 -16.16 -2.93
N THR A 99 19.79 -16.35 -2.09
CA THR A 99 18.42 -16.63 -2.50
C THR A 99 17.42 -15.72 -1.77
N CYS A 100 16.29 -15.41 -2.41
CA CYS A 100 15.29 -14.51 -1.85
C CYS A 100 13.89 -15.13 -1.86
N LEU A 101 13.22 -15.08 -0.70
CA LEU A 101 11.80 -15.32 -0.52
C LEU A 101 11.09 -13.98 -0.32
N ASN A 102 10.22 -13.59 -1.27
CA ASN A 102 9.45 -12.36 -1.19
C ASN A 102 7.97 -12.65 -0.88
N MET A 103 7.56 -12.32 0.35
CA MET A 103 6.21 -12.55 0.86
C MET A 103 5.44 -11.23 0.92
N PHE A 104 4.57 -11.02 -0.06
CA PHE A 104 3.58 -9.94 -0.14
C PHE A 104 4.11 -8.51 -0.36
N TRP A 105 5.40 -8.25 -0.49
CA TRP A 105 5.85 -6.95 -0.98
C TRP A 105 5.30 -6.71 -2.39
N TRP A 106 4.97 -5.46 -2.70
CA TRP A 106 4.35 -5.10 -3.98
C TRP A 106 5.27 -5.31 -5.18
N TYR A 107 4.70 -5.33 -6.38
CA TYR A 107 5.39 -5.65 -7.64
C TYR A 107 6.11 -7.00 -7.60
N ASN A 108 5.43 -8.01 -7.06
CA ASN A 108 6.01 -9.31 -6.80
C ASN A 108 5.76 -10.35 -7.91
N MET A 109 4.80 -10.09 -8.82
CA MET A 109 4.60 -10.96 -9.99
C MET A 109 5.73 -10.76 -11.00
N TYR A 110 6.21 -11.87 -11.56
CA TYR A 110 7.28 -11.88 -12.57
C TYR A 110 8.61 -11.28 -12.07
N SER A 111 8.83 -11.27 -10.76
CA SER A 111 10.09 -10.84 -10.16
C SER A 111 11.19 -11.88 -10.39
N THR A 112 12.43 -11.46 -10.14
CA THR A 112 13.62 -12.33 -10.17
C THR A 112 13.94 -12.94 -8.81
N ALA A 113 13.09 -12.74 -7.80
CA ALA A 113 13.17 -13.44 -6.52
C ALA A 113 12.96 -14.94 -6.74
N ASP A 114 13.69 -15.78 -5.99
CA ASP A 114 13.65 -17.24 -6.16
C ASP A 114 12.29 -17.81 -5.79
N TRP A 115 11.64 -17.25 -4.76
CA TRP A 115 10.28 -17.61 -4.34
C TRP A 115 9.47 -16.35 -4.03
N SER A 116 8.21 -16.35 -4.43
CA SER A 116 7.35 -15.20 -4.21
C SER A 116 5.89 -15.56 -4.01
N VAL A 117 5.19 -14.80 -3.16
CA VAL A 117 3.74 -14.89 -2.96
C VAL A 117 3.16 -13.49 -2.90
N THR A 118 2.02 -13.25 -3.58
CA THR A 118 1.33 -11.95 -3.58
C THR A 118 -0.18 -12.13 -3.69
N PRO A 119 -1.02 -11.20 -3.17
CA PRO A 119 -2.46 -11.34 -3.30
C PRO A 119 -2.87 -11.24 -4.79
N ARG A 120 -3.59 -12.24 -5.26
CA ARG A 120 -4.11 -12.27 -6.63
C ARG A 120 -5.45 -12.99 -6.68
N PRO A 121 -6.57 -12.29 -6.51
CA PRO A 121 -7.88 -12.94 -6.61
C PRO A 121 -8.16 -13.45 -8.01
N GLN A 122 -8.98 -14.51 -8.11
CA GLN A 122 -9.51 -14.98 -9.38
C GLN A 122 -10.75 -14.16 -9.73
N TYR A 123 -10.70 -13.47 -10.86
CA TYR A 123 -11.83 -12.77 -11.44
C TYR A 123 -12.54 -13.70 -12.42
N LYS A 124 -13.76 -14.12 -12.09
CA LYS A 124 -14.55 -15.03 -12.93
C LYS A 124 -15.40 -14.24 -13.92
N ALA A 125 -15.72 -14.84 -15.07
CA ALA A 125 -16.53 -14.23 -16.11
C ALA A 125 -17.94 -13.86 -15.63
N ASP A 126 -18.47 -14.53 -14.60
CA ASP A 126 -19.74 -14.23 -13.96
C ASP A 126 -19.69 -13.07 -12.94
N GLY A 127 -18.53 -12.41 -12.80
CA GLY A 127 -18.28 -11.28 -11.89
C GLY A 127 -17.93 -11.68 -10.46
N ARG A 128 -17.80 -12.98 -10.15
CA ARG A 128 -17.30 -13.41 -8.83
C ARG A 128 -15.82 -13.09 -8.69
N LYS A 129 -15.46 -12.61 -7.50
CA LYS A 129 -14.08 -12.43 -7.06
C LYS A 129 -13.77 -13.49 -6.01
N ILE A 130 -12.93 -14.48 -6.36
CA ILE A 130 -12.57 -15.57 -5.45
C ILE A 130 -11.24 -15.23 -4.77
N PRO A 131 -11.17 -15.27 -3.42
CA PRO A 131 -9.92 -15.06 -2.69
C PRO A 131 -8.84 -16.04 -3.15
N ASP A 132 -7.66 -15.51 -3.44
CA ASP A 132 -6.52 -16.31 -3.88
C ASP A 132 -5.22 -15.50 -3.82
N CYS A 133 -4.08 -16.18 -4.01
CA CYS A 133 -2.77 -15.57 -4.21
C CYS A 133 -2.08 -16.14 -5.45
N TYR A 134 -1.16 -15.37 -6.00
CA TYR A 134 -0.17 -15.82 -6.99
C TYR A 134 1.08 -16.27 -6.24
N SER A 135 1.77 -17.29 -6.75
CA SER A 135 3.10 -17.65 -6.27
C SER A 135 4.05 -18.04 -7.39
N HIS A 136 5.34 -17.90 -7.12
CA HIS A 136 6.42 -18.50 -7.88
C HIS A 136 7.30 -19.31 -6.92
N PRO A 137 7.50 -20.63 -7.16
CA PRO A 137 6.84 -21.45 -8.17
C PRO A 137 5.33 -21.59 -7.92
N ALA A 138 4.57 -21.98 -8.96
CA ALA A 138 3.11 -21.96 -8.91
C ALA A 138 2.50 -22.90 -7.85
N ASP A 139 3.14 -24.04 -7.56
CA ASP A 139 2.73 -25.02 -6.57
C ASP A 139 2.87 -24.54 -5.12
N LEU A 140 3.70 -23.52 -4.86
CA LEU A 140 3.85 -22.96 -3.51
C LEU A 140 2.50 -22.45 -2.97
N ARG A 141 1.69 -21.78 -3.80
CA ARG A 141 0.33 -21.36 -3.46
C ARG A 141 -0.51 -22.53 -2.92
N ASP A 142 -0.48 -23.67 -3.62
CA ASP A 142 -1.30 -24.84 -3.24
C ASP A 142 -0.79 -25.48 -1.94
N VAL A 143 0.52 -25.53 -1.75
CA VAL A 143 1.14 -25.99 -0.48
C VAL A 143 0.71 -25.11 0.70
N LEU A 144 0.75 -23.79 0.55
CA LEU A 144 0.37 -22.85 1.61
C LEU A 144 -1.13 -22.94 1.91
N GLN A 145 -1.98 -22.94 0.89
CA GLN A 145 -3.42 -22.99 1.07
C GLN A 145 -3.92 -24.36 1.60
N ALA A 146 -3.21 -25.46 1.32
CA ALA A 146 -3.53 -26.75 1.89
C ALA A 146 -3.32 -26.78 3.43
N LYS A 147 -2.38 -26.00 3.94
CA LYS A 147 -2.07 -25.95 5.39
C LYS A 147 -2.83 -24.86 6.14
N LEU A 148 -2.98 -23.67 5.50
CA LEU A 148 -3.51 -22.48 6.16
C LEU A 148 -4.94 -22.12 5.73
N GLY A 149 -5.51 -22.84 4.77
CA GLY A 149 -6.71 -22.42 4.08
C GLY A 149 -6.42 -21.31 3.05
N ARG A 150 -7.45 -20.91 2.32
CA ARG A 150 -7.33 -19.83 1.31
C ARG A 150 -6.91 -18.52 1.96
N PHE A 151 -6.08 -17.75 1.23
CA PHE A 151 -5.71 -16.42 1.66
C PHE A 151 -6.96 -15.57 1.93
N PRO A 152 -7.11 -14.98 3.14
CA PRO A 152 -8.33 -14.26 3.55
C PRO A 152 -8.38 -12.85 2.94
N LEU A 153 -8.51 -12.75 1.62
CA LEU A 153 -8.44 -11.50 0.85
C LEU A 153 -9.38 -10.41 1.38
N PHE A 154 -10.59 -10.78 1.82
CA PHE A 154 -11.55 -9.79 2.34
C PHE A 154 -11.20 -9.27 3.74
N LYS A 155 -10.22 -9.91 4.40
CA LYS A 155 -9.57 -9.46 5.63
C LYS A 155 -8.27 -8.69 5.35
N PHE A 156 -7.80 -8.73 4.10
CA PHE A 156 -6.62 -8.00 3.67
C PHE A 156 -6.95 -6.56 3.26
N TRP A 157 -8.07 -6.34 2.57
CA TRP A 157 -8.53 -5.00 2.18
C TRP A 157 -10.05 -4.94 2.10
N GLY A 158 -10.63 -3.84 2.59
CA GLY A 158 -12.06 -3.57 2.58
C GLY A 158 -12.67 -3.42 3.98
N PRO A 159 -13.99 -3.34 4.10
CA PRO A 159 -14.66 -3.07 5.38
C PRO A 159 -14.42 -4.13 6.46
N MET A 160 -14.03 -5.34 6.06
CA MET A 160 -13.72 -6.46 6.96
C MET A 160 -12.23 -6.65 7.21
N ALA A 161 -11.38 -5.68 6.82
CA ALA A 161 -9.94 -5.77 7.05
C ALA A 161 -9.64 -5.93 8.54
N ASP A 162 -8.83 -6.94 8.88
CA ASP A 162 -8.39 -7.23 10.24
C ASP A 162 -7.06 -8.01 10.27
N ILE A 163 -6.58 -8.33 11.47
CA ILE A 163 -5.29 -9.00 11.73
C ILE A 163 -5.18 -10.41 11.10
N GLU A 164 -6.29 -11.06 10.73
CA GLU A 164 -6.30 -12.43 10.22
C GLU A 164 -5.47 -12.58 8.94
N SER A 165 -5.53 -11.58 8.04
CA SER A 165 -4.72 -11.58 6.82
C SER A 165 -3.22 -11.49 7.11
N THR A 166 -2.85 -10.65 8.08
CA THR A 166 -1.45 -10.50 8.50
C THR A 166 -0.93 -11.76 9.21
N ARG A 167 -1.76 -12.42 10.02
CA ARG A 167 -1.43 -13.73 10.61
C ARG A 167 -1.22 -14.78 9.53
N TRP A 168 -2.09 -14.83 8.52
CA TRP A 168 -1.93 -15.75 7.38
C TRP A 168 -0.60 -15.50 6.65
N ILE A 169 -0.23 -14.25 6.39
CA ILE A 169 1.04 -13.87 5.74
C ILE A 169 2.23 -14.32 6.60
N ALA A 170 2.18 -14.10 7.91
CA ALA A 170 3.24 -14.49 8.83
C ALA A 170 3.43 -16.03 8.85
N GLU A 171 2.35 -16.80 8.98
CA GLU A 171 2.42 -18.26 8.95
C GLU A 171 2.87 -18.80 7.60
N ALA A 172 2.39 -18.23 6.50
CA ALA A 172 2.84 -18.57 5.15
C ALA A 172 4.34 -18.29 4.96
N THR A 173 4.85 -17.21 5.55
CA THR A 173 6.27 -16.86 5.54
C THR A 173 7.09 -17.93 6.28
N LYS A 174 6.67 -18.34 7.48
CA LYS A 174 7.35 -19.41 8.24
C LYS A 174 7.37 -20.73 7.47
N LEU A 175 6.24 -21.11 6.85
CA LEU A 175 6.14 -22.34 6.07
C LEU A 175 7.02 -22.34 4.82
N ALA A 176 7.02 -21.23 4.08
CA ALA A 176 7.85 -21.08 2.89
C ALA A 176 9.34 -21.03 3.25
N HIS A 177 9.70 -20.26 4.29
CA HIS A 177 11.06 -20.21 4.80
C HIS A 177 11.57 -21.59 5.25
N ALA A 178 10.79 -22.36 6.02
CA ALA A 178 11.15 -23.70 6.45
C ALA A 178 11.34 -24.68 5.29
N LYS A 179 10.59 -24.49 4.19
CA LYS A 179 10.68 -25.34 2.99
C LYS A 179 11.93 -25.06 2.15
N TYR A 180 12.32 -23.79 2.02
CA TYR A 180 13.32 -23.39 1.04
C TYR A 180 14.65 -22.90 1.62
N GLY A 181 14.71 -22.46 2.88
CA GLY A 181 15.91 -21.96 3.54
C GLY A 181 16.54 -20.74 2.83
N PRO A 182 15.77 -19.66 2.53
CA PRO A 182 16.31 -18.50 1.82
C PRO A 182 17.35 -17.76 2.67
N THR A 183 18.31 -17.11 2.01
CA THR A 183 19.27 -16.20 2.69
C THR A 183 18.65 -14.82 2.95
N LEU A 184 17.68 -14.38 2.14
CA LEU A 184 16.91 -13.16 2.34
C LEU A 184 15.42 -13.49 2.36
N THR A 185 14.73 -13.09 3.42
CA THR A 185 13.26 -13.18 3.51
C THR A 185 12.69 -11.78 3.65
N LEU A 186 11.75 -11.42 2.77
CA LEU A 186 10.98 -10.18 2.83
C LEU A 186 9.55 -10.52 3.20
N CYS A 187 8.98 -9.89 4.24
CA CYS A 187 7.63 -10.15 4.72
C CYS A 187 6.87 -8.81 4.93
N TYR A 188 5.71 -8.67 4.28
CA TYR A 188 4.85 -7.49 4.34
C TYR A 188 3.68 -7.69 5.31
N LEU A 189 3.51 -6.80 6.27
CA LEU A 189 2.56 -6.91 7.38
C LEU A 189 1.72 -5.63 7.51
N PRO A 190 0.60 -5.48 6.75
CA PRO A 190 -0.09 -4.21 6.57
C PRO A 190 -1.15 -3.86 7.62
N HIS A 191 -1.48 -4.73 8.58
CA HIS A 191 -2.67 -4.58 9.43
C HIS A 191 -2.77 -3.25 10.16
N LEU A 192 -1.66 -2.74 10.70
CA LEU A 192 -1.66 -1.52 11.51
C LEU A 192 -2.08 -0.28 10.70
N ASP A 193 -1.71 -0.22 9.44
CA ASP A 193 -2.10 0.83 8.50
C ASP A 193 -3.62 1.03 8.45
N TYR A 194 -4.38 -0.06 8.36
CA TYR A 194 -5.84 0.00 8.27
C TYR A 194 -6.51 0.53 9.54
N GLY A 195 -5.99 0.12 10.71
CA GLY A 195 -6.44 0.62 12.00
C GLY A 195 -6.18 2.11 12.14
N LEU A 196 -4.99 2.56 11.76
CA LEU A 196 -4.59 3.96 11.81
C LEU A 196 -5.40 4.84 10.84
N GLN A 197 -5.69 4.37 9.62
CA GLN A 197 -6.55 5.12 8.69
C GLN A 197 -8.00 5.24 9.18
N LYS A 198 -8.51 4.19 9.83
CA LYS A 198 -9.89 4.15 10.34
C LYS A 198 -10.12 5.01 11.56
N LEU A 199 -9.18 4.97 12.50
CA LEU A 199 -9.36 5.53 13.85
C LEU A 199 -8.58 6.82 14.04
N GLY A 200 -7.49 7.02 13.29
CA GLY A 200 -6.47 8.03 13.54
C GLY A 200 -5.45 7.56 14.60
N PRO A 201 -4.19 7.95 14.49
CA PRO A 201 -3.13 7.52 15.40
C PRO A 201 -3.35 7.96 16.85
N SER A 202 -4.09 9.04 17.11
CA SER A 202 -4.42 9.53 18.46
C SER A 202 -5.58 8.79 19.13
N HIS A 203 -6.23 7.83 18.47
CA HIS A 203 -7.39 7.13 19.03
C HIS A 203 -6.99 6.16 20.16
N ALA A 204 -7.82 6.08 21.20
CA ALA A 204 -7.55 5.26 22.40
C ALA A 204 -7.39 3.75 22.14
N ASP A 205 -7.91 3.23 21.02
CA ASP A 205 -7.81 1.81 20.66
C ASP A 205 -6.53 1.48 19.86
N ILE A 206 -5.74 2.47 19.41
CA ILE A 206 -4.52 2.23 18.64
C ILE A 206 -3.50 1.36 19.40
N PRO A 207 -3.26 1.55 20.70
CA PRO A 207 -2.38 0.64 21.46
C PRO A 207 -2.76 -0.84 21.33
N LYS A 208 -4.06 -1.16 21.24
CA LYS A 208 -4.53 -2.54 21.03
C LYS A 208 -4.15 -3.06 19.65
N HIS A 209 -4.36 -2.26 18.59
CA HIS A 209 -3.96 -2.64 17.23
C HIS A 209 -2.45 -2.84 17.11
N VAL A 210 -1.65 -1.99 17.76
CA VAL A 210 -0.19 -2.15 17.81
C VAL A 210 0.19 -3.44 18.54
N ALA A 211 -0.41 -3.73 19.71
CA ALA A 211 -0.14 -4.96 20.46
C ALA A 211 -0.52 -6.23 19.67
N GLU A 212 -1.60 -6.19 18.87
CA GLU A 212 -1.99 -7.31 18.00
C GLU A 212 -0.92 -7.58 16.92
N VAL A 213 -0.37 -6.54 16.31
CA VAL A 213 0.72 -6.65 15.33
C VAL A 213 2.02 -7.05 16.00
N ASP A 214 2.34 -6.46 17.17
CA ASP A 214 3.55 -6.80 17.92
C ASP A 214 3.59 -8.30 18.30
N ALA A 215 2.45 -8.88 18.65
CA ALA A 215 2.36 -10.32 18.91
C ALA A 215 2.72 -11.15 17.67
N VAL A 216 2.18 -10.80 16.50
CA VAL A 216 2.46 -11.52 15.24
C VAL A 216 3.92 -11.35 14.80
N VAL A 217 4.45 -10.13 14.89
CA VAL A 217 5.83 -9.80 14.53
C VAL A 217 6.79 -10.47 15.51
N GLY A 218 6.47 -10.47 16.81
CA GLY A 218 7.25 -11.16 17.83
C GLY A 218 7.36 -12.66 17.58
N ASP A 219 6.29 -13.32 17.14
CA ASP A 219 6.35 -14.74 16.76
C ASP A 219 7.23 -14.98 15.52
N LEU A 220 7.30 -14.04 14.59
CA LEU A 220 8.25 -14.10 13.48
C LEU A 220 9.69 -13.86 13.96
N ILE A 221 9.91 -12.92 14.88
CA ILE A 221 11.22 -12.64 15.47
C ILE A 221 11.76 -13.91 16.14
N ASP A 222 10.99 -14.54 17.03
CA ASP A 222 11.39 -15.77 17.71
C ASP A 222 11.67 -16.91 16.71
N TYR A 223 10.82 -17.04 15.69
CA TYR A 223 10.99 -18.04 14.64
C TYR A 223 12.32 -17.88 13.89
N PHE A 224 12.65 -16.65 13.49
CA PHE A 224 13.86 -16.36 12.70
C PHE A 224 15.12 -16.42 13.56
N GLN A 225 15.10 -15.81 14.76
CA GLN A 225 16.24 -15.85 15.68
C GLN A 225 16.59 -17.27 16.11
N GLY A 226 15.58 -18.13 16.35
CA GLY A 226 15.80 -19.56 16.61
C GLY A 226 16.41 -20.35 15.44
N ARG A 227 16.70 -19.68 14.29
CA ARG A 227 17.31 -20.25 13.08
C ARG A 227 18.51 -19.43 12.60
N ASP A 228 19.16 -18.74 13.52
CA ASP A 228 20.34 -17.89 13.24
C ASP A 228 20.10 -16.87 12.10
N THR A 229 18.86 -16.40 11.98
CA THR A 229 18.46 -15.41 10.97
C THR A 229 18.35 -14.05 11.64
N ARG A 230 19.11 -13.07 11.16
CA ARG A 230 19.03 -11.69 11.64
C ARG A 230 17.70 -11.06 11.23
N VAL A 231 17.01 -10.43 12.17
CA VAL A 231 15.73 -9.77 11.92
C VAL A 231 15.90 -8.26 11.85
N ILE A 232 15.38 -7.66 10.81
CA ILE A 232 15.26 -6.20 10.61
C ILE A 232 13.78 -5.88 10.46
N VAL A 233 13.27 -4.96 11.28
CA VAL A 233 11.93 -4.41 11.15
C VAL A 233 12.03 -3.04 10.48
N VAL A 234 11.22 -2.81 9.44
CA VAL A 234 11.09 -1.52 8.75
C VAL A 234 9.64 -1.11 8.72
N SER A 235 9.40 0.19 8.59
CA SER A 235 8.09 0.76 8.27
C SER A 235 8.23 1.68 7.06
N GLU A 236 7.15 1.84 6.29
CA GLU A 236 7.15 2.62 5.04
C GLU A 236 6.95 4.10 5.27
N TYR A 237 5.99 4.44 6.11
CA TYR A 237 5.55 5.81 6.42
C TYR A 237 4.88 5.84 7.80
N GLY A 238 4.79 7.04 8.35
CA GLY A 238 3.90 7.32 9.47
C GLY A 238 2.55 7.79 8.98
N ILE A 239 1.56 7.69 9.85
CA ILE A 239 0.19 8.15 9.60
C ILE A 239 -0.10 9.26 10.58
N GLU A 240 -0.71 10.35 10.10
CA GLU A 240 -1.15 11.47 10.92
C GLU A 240 -2.69 11.50 11.05
N ASP A 241 -3.19 12.15 12.09
CA ASP A 241 -4.63 12.35 12.26
C ASP A 241 -5.19 13.28 11.17
N CYS A 242 -6.35 12.93 10.62
CA CYS A 242 -7.08 13.86 9.76
C CYS A 242 -7.67 15.00 10.59
N VAL A 243 -7.85 16.17 9.95
CA VAL A 243 -8.53 17.31 10.58
C VAL A 243 -9.94 16.90 11.01
N PRO A 244 -10.45 17.44 12.14
CA PRO A 244 -11.82 17.17 12.55
C PRO A 244 -12.84 17.62 11.51
N GLY A 245 -13.78 16.74 11.17
CA GLY A 245 -14.78 17.00 10.14
C GLY A 245 -14.35 16.45 8.77
N ASP A 246 -14.48 17.27 7.72
CA ASP A 246 -14.16 16.86 6.37
C ASP A 246 -12.78 17.35 5.92
N GLY A 247 -11.80 16.44 5.95
CA GLY A 247 -10.44 16.66 5.44
C GLY A 247 -10.25 16.23 3.98
N GLY A 248 -11.29 15.76 3.30
CA GLY A 248 -11.22 15.25 1.94
C GLY A 248 -11.30 16.34 0.87
N ILE A 249 -10.27 16.47 0.05
CA ILE A 249 -10.17 17.45 -1.06
C ILE A 249 -10.50 16.74 -2.37
N ALA A 250 -11.61 17.08 -3.01
CA ALA A 250 -12.03 16.53 -4.30
C ALA A 250 -11.38 17.28 -5.48
N VAL A 251 -10.08 17.09 -5.71
CA VAL A 251 -9.30 17.79 -6.75
C VAL A 251 -9.98 17.75 -8.11
N ASN A 252 -10.49 16.59 -8.49
CA ASN A 252 -11.13 16.40 -9.79
C ASN A 252 -12.45 17.16 -9.94
N ARG A 253 -13.15 17.52 -8.86
CA ARG A 253 -14.31 18.43 -8.94
C ARG A 253 -13.88 19.86 -9.28
N PHE A 254 -12.82 20.38 -8.64
CA PHE A 254 -12.27 21.70 -8.99
C PHE A 254 -11.86 21.77 -10.46
N LEU A 255 -11.16 20.73 -10.95
CA LEU A 255 -10.76 20.64 -12.36
C LEU A 255 -11.97 20.57 -13.30
N ARG A 256 -13.02 19.87 -12.91
CA ARG A 256 -14.25 19.76 -13.70
C ARG A 256 -15.04 21.06 -13.72
N GLU A 257 -15.20 21.74 -12.59
CA GLU A 257 -15.87 23.06 -12.50
C GLU A 257 -15.14 24.13 -13.32
N ALA A 258 -13.80 24.02 -13.39
CA ALA A 258 -12.97 24.86 -14.27
C ALA A 258 -13.05 24.45 -15.76
N GLY A 259 -13.84 23.44 -16.13
CA GLY A 259 -13.99 22.97 -17.52
C GLY A 259 -12.75 22.25 -18.07
N LEU A 260 -11.86 21.76 -17.21
CA LEU A 260 -10.62 21.08 -17.60
C LEU A 260 -10.78 19.55 -17.66
N LEU A 261 -11.61 18.97 -16.78
CA LEU A 261 -11.86 17.54 -16.72
C LEU A 261 -13.10 17.19 -17.55
N ALA A 262 -12.94 16.24 -18.46
CA ALA A 262 -14.01 15.69 -19.28
C ALA A 262 -14.53 14.37 -18.70
N THR A 263 -15.84 14.12 -18.88
CA THR A 263 -16.47 12.85 -18.55
C THR A 263 -17.23 12.31 -19.76
N ARG A 264 -17.40 11.00 -19.84
CA ARG A 264 -18.29 10.33 -20.79
C ARG A 264 -19.43 9.62 -20.04
N LEU A 265 -20.57 9.48 -20.67
CA LEU A 265 -21.71 8.76 -20.11
C LEU A 265 -21.62 7.27 -20.43
N GLU A 266 -21.80 6.44 -19.42
CA GLU A 266 -22.08 5.01 -19.55
C GLU A 266 -23.39 4.69 -18.81
N GLY A 267 -24.47 4.51 -19.55
CA GLY A 267 -25.82 4.50 -18.97
C GLY A 267 -26.12 5.86 -18.30
N ASP A 268 -26.49 5.82 -17.03
CA ASP A 268 -26.80 7.03 -16.24
C ASP A 268 -25.57 7.55 -15.47
N SER A 269 -24.45 6.84 -15.50
CA SER A 269 -23.23 7.17 -14.78
C SER A 269 -22.24 7.95 -15.64
N GLU A 270 -21.51 8.86 -15.02
CA GLU A 270 -20.36 9.55 -15.65
C GLU A 270 -19.08 8.84 -15.30
N LEU A 271 -18.25 8.59 -16.30
CA LEU A 271 -16.88 8.09 -16.12
C LEU A 271 -15.89 9.17 -16.53
N LEU A 272 -14.75 9.23 -15.81
CA LEU A 272 -13.64 10.08 -16.20
C LEU A 272 -13.15 9.68 -17.61
N ASP A 273 -13.09 10.67 -18.51
CA ASP A 273 -12.42 10.53 -19.80
C ASP A 273 -11.06 11.20 -19.73
N ALA A 274 -10.05 10.43 -19.32
CA ALA A 274 -8.70 10.94 -19.16
C ALA A 274 -8.10 11.46 -20.49
N GLY A 275 -8.39 10.76 -21.60
CA GLY A 275 -7.89 11.13 -22.93
C GLY A 275 -8.50 12.42 -23.50
N ALA A 276 -9.76 12.73 -23.14
CA ALA A 276 -10.43 13.96 -23.54
C ALA A 276 -10.22 15.13 -22.57
N SER A 277 -9.70 14.87 -21.37
CA SER A 277 -9.48 15.89 -20.34
C SER A 277 -8.26 16.75 -20.66
N ARG A 278 -8.40 18.08 -20.46
CA ARG A 278 -7.26 19.03 -20.51
C ARG A 278 -6.42 18.95 -19.23
N ALA A 279 -7.07 18.65 -18.09
CA ALA A 279 -6.43 18.30 -16.85
C ALA A 279 -7.32 17.34 -16.03
N PHE A 280 -6.69 16.39 -15.34
CA PHE A 280 -7.31 15.51 -14.34
C PHE A 280 -6.26 15.07 -13.32
N ALA A 281 -6.71 14.66 -12.15
CA ALA A 281 -5.84 14.19 -11.08
C ALA A 281 -5.98 12.71 -10.85
N VAL A 282 -4.85 12.05 -10.57
CA VAL A 282 -4.77 10.71 -9.99
C VAL A 282 -4.32 10.87 -8.55
N VAL A 283 -5.21 10.54 -7.61
CA VAL A 283 -5.02 10.83 -6.19
C VAL A 283 -4.55 9.61 -5.43
N ASP A 284 -3.71 9.83 -4.42
CA ASP A 284 -3.16 8.77 -3.57
C ASP A 284 -2.88 9.34 -2.16
N HIS A 285 -3.86 9.20 -1.25
CA HIS A 285 -3.81 9.76 0.10
C HIS A 285 -3.57 11.29 0.09
N GLN A 286 -2.41 11.73 0.58
CA GLN A 286 -2.03 13.16 0.67
C GLN A 286 -1.32 13.68 -0.57
N VAL A 287 -1.23 12.88 -1.64
CA VAL A 287 -0.57 13.28 -2.89
C VAL A 287 -1.52 13.11 -4.08
N ALA A 288 -1.50 14.07 -4.99
CA ALA A 288 -2.26 14.00 -6.23
C ALA A 288 -1.38 14.37 -7.42
N HIS A 289 -1.29 13.47 -8.39
CA HIS A 289 -0.63 13.72 -9.67
C HIS A 289 -1.63 14.39 -10.63
N VAL A 290 -1.44 15.65 -10.94
CA VAL A 290 -2.27 16.37 -11.92
C VAL A 290 -1.60 16.29 -13.30
N TYR A 291 -2.27 15.61 -14.22
CA TYR A 291 -1.85 15.45 -15.61
C TYR A 291 -2.48 16.55 -16.45
N HIS A 292 -1.67 17.38 -17.09
CA HIS A 292 -2.12 18.52 -17.90
C HIS A 292 -1.06 18.99 -18.90
N GLY A 293 -1.49 19.74 -19.91
CA GLY A 293 -0.56 20.37 -20.87
C GLY A 293 0.21 21.55 -20.27
N ALA A 294 1.30 21.96 -20.93
CA ALA A 294 2.16 23.04 -20.46
C ALA A 294 1.41 24.37 -20.26
N ASP A 295 0.48 24.67 -21.19
CA ASP A 295 -0.26 25.94 -21.24
C ASP A 295 -1.59 25.90 -20.49
N THR A 296 -1.84 24.82 -19.69
CA THR A 296 -3.09 24.67 -18.94
C THR A 296 -2.94 25.35 -17.58
N ALA A 297 -3.65 26.44 -17.36
CA ALA A 297 -3.78 27.06 -16.05
C ALA A 297 -4.69 26.19 -15.16
N LEU A 298 -4.21 25.80 -14.00
CA LEU A 298 -4.99 25.05 -13.00
C LEU A 298 -5.78 26.04 -12.12
N PRO A 299 -6.98 25.66 -11.66
CA PRO A 299 -7.68 26.44 -10.65
C PRO A 299 -6.94 26.43 -9.32
N ASP A 300 -7.27 27.37 -8.45
CA ASP A 300 -6.82 27.33 -7.06
C ASP A 300 -7.51 26.16 -6.33
N ILE A 301 -6.70 25.31 -5.69
CA ILE A 301 -7.15 24.15 -4.93
C ILE A 301 -6.71 24.36 -3.48
N PRO A 302 -7.66 24.47 -2.54
CA PRO A 302 -7.34 24.79 -1.17
C PRO A 302 -6.61 23.64 -0.45
N HIS A 303 -5.92 23.99 0.63
CA HIS A 303 -5.28 23.03 1.55
C HIS A 303 -4.27 22.10 0.88
N CYS A 304 -3.53 22.61 -0.09
CA CYS A 304 -2.41 21.88 -0.69
C CYS A 304 -1.37 22.83 -1.27
N THR A 305 -0.17 22.28 -1.46
CA THR A 305 0.94 22.97 -2.16
C THR A 305 1.32 22.19 -3.40
N ALA A 306 1.78 22.91 -4.44
CA ALA A 306 2.24 22.32 -5.68
C ALA A 306 3.76 22.07 -5.63
N THR A 307 4.18 20.93 -6.11
CA THR A 307 5.58 20.54 -6.29
C THR A 307 5.76 19.79 -7.62
N GLY A 308 6.96 19.34 -7.93
CA GLY A 308 7.27 18.51 -9.08
C GLY A 308 7.86 17.16 -8.67
N LEU A 309 7.73 16.17 -9.53
CA LEU A 309 8.40 14.89 -9.44
C LEU A 309 8.94 14.52 -10.82
N GLU A 310 10.24 14.33 -10.93
CA GLU A 310 10.90 14.07 -12.20
C GLU A 310 10.75 12.63 -12.66
N HIS A 311 9.67 12.30 -13.34
CA HIS A 311 9.49 11.03 -14.04
C HIS A 311 8.33 11.14 -15.05
N GLU A 312 8.42 10.42 -16.19
CA GLU A 312 7.39 10.43 -17.25
C GLU A 312 6.00 9.93 -16.78
N ARG A 313 5.96 9.09 -15.73
CA ARG A 313 4.72 8.58 -15.13
C ARG A 313 4.08 9.56 -14.16
N ALA A 314 4.80 10.56 -13.69
CA ALA A 314 4.28 11.55 -12.76
C ALA A 314 3.34 12.55 -13.46
N GLY A 315 2.41 13.13 -12.71
CA GLY A 315 1.70 14.31 -13.15
C GLY A 315 2.66 15.47 -13.35
N ARG A 316 2.36 16.35 -14.29
CA ARG A 316 3.16 17.56 -14.53
C ARG A 316 3.22 18.46 -13.29
N THR A 317 2.13 18.50 -12.53
CA THR A 317 2.07 19.09 -11.19
C THR A 317 1.75 17.99 -10.20
N VAL A 318 2.45 17.98 -9.07
CA VAL A 318 2.16 17.09 -7.95
C VAL A 318 1.65 17.96 -6.80
N LEU A 319 0.44 17.72 -6.35
CA LEU A 319 -0.12 18.39 -5.19
C LEU A 319 0.16 17.56 -3.94
N VAL A 320 0.56 18.24 -2.88
CA VAL A 320 0.74 17.65 -1.54
C VAL A 320 -0.23 18.35 -0.61
N ALA A 321 -1.12 17.61 0.02
CA ALA A 321 -2.12 18.14 0.93
C ALA A 321 -1.47 18.73 2.20
N ASP A 322 -2.09 19.73 2.78
CA ASP A 322 -1.69 20.25 4.09
C ASP A 322 -1.87 19.18 5.18
N PRO A 323 -1.21 19.32 6.36
CA PRO A 323 -1.34 18.37 7.45
C PRO A 323 -2.80 18.04 7.79
N GLY A 324 -3.12 16.74 7.86
CA GLY A 324 -4.45 16.26 8.19
C GLY A 324 -5.48 16.32 7.06
N TYR A 325 -5.16 16.91 5.91
CA TYR A 325 -5.99 16.85 4.71
C TYR A 325 -5.54 15.71 3.79
N TRP A 326 -6.44 15.25 2.89
CA TRP A 326 -6.17 14.19 1.94
C TRP A 326 -7.02 14.34 0.67
N PHE A 327 -6.66 13.68 -0.42
CA PHE A 327 -7.34 13.83 -1.70
C PHE A 327 -8.31 12.70 -1.99
N THR A 328 -9.55 13.06 -2.45
CA THR A 328 -10.51 12.10 -2.99
C THR A 328 -10.48 12.08 -4.51
N TYR A 329 -10.77 10.91 -5.10
CA TYR A 329 -10.86 10.79 -6.57
C TYR A 329 -12.17 11.32 -7.15
N ASP A 330 -13.10 11.80 -6.34
CA ASP A 330 -14.46 12.20 -6.72
C ASP A 330 -14.44 13.30 -7.78
N TYR A 331 -15.01 13.01 -8.95
CA TYR A 331 -15.08 13.94 -10.09
C TYR A 331 -16.51 14.29 -10.50
N TRP A 332 -17.53 13.55 -10.05
CA TRP A 332 -18.93 13.85 -10.35
C TRP A 332 -19.43 15.07 -9.56
N LEU A 333 -20.29 15.88 -10.21
CA LEU A 333 -20.86 17.07 -9.58
C LEU A 333 -22.19 16.82 -8.87
N THR A 334 -22.88 15.74 -9.23
CA THR A 334 -24.15 15.33 -8.61
C THR A 334 -24.15 13.84 -8.34
N ASP A 335 -24.73 13.42 -7.21
CA ASP A 335 -24.80 12.01 -6.84
C ASP A 335 -25.58 11.13 -7.81
N ALA A 336 -26.52 11.72 -8.57
CA ALA A 336 -27.26 11.01 -9.60
C ALA A 336 -26.38 10.54 -10.78
N ARG A 337 -25.18 11.14 -10.94
CA ARG A 337 -24.25 10.86 -12.04
C ARG A 337 -22.97 10.15 -11.61
N LYS A 338 -22.84 9.82 -10.32
CA LYS A 338 -21.67 9.11 -9.83
C LYS A 338 -21.45 7.76 -10.53
N PRO A 339 -20.21 7.31 -10.70
CA PRO A 339 -19.93 6.02 -11.33
C PRO A 339 -20.51 4.86 -10.50
N ASP A 340 -20.88 3.76 -11.17
CA ASP A 340 -21.47 2.58 -10.54
C ASP A 340 -20.56 1.93 -9.49
N PHE A 341 -19.25 2.08 -9.67
CA PHE A 341 -18.25 1.56 -8.74
C PHE A 341 -18.00 2.44 -7.50
N ALA A 342 -18.56 3.64 -7.41
CA ALA A 342 -18.27 4.58 -6.32
C ALA A 342 -18.51 3.96 -4.92
N HIS A 343 -19.61 3.23 -4.76
CA HIS A 343 -19.97 2.55 -3.51
C HIS A 343 -19.40 1.13 -3.36
N THR A 344 -18.45 0.72 -4.21
CA THR A 344 -17.90 -0.65 -4.19
C THR A 344 -16.42 -0.67 -3.79
N VAL A 345 -15.95 -1.83 -3.31
CA VAL A 345 -14.51 -2.10 -3.20
C VAL A 345 -13.99 -2.45 -4.59
N ASP A 346 -13.45 -1.44 -5.29
CA ASP A 346 -12.91 -1.60 -6.64
C ASP A 346 -11.64 -0.79 -6.86
N ILE A 347 -10.52 -1.36 -6.44
CA ILE A 347 -9.21 -0.73 -6.45
C ILE A 347 -8.61 -0.52 -7.85
N HIS A 348 -9.26 -1.01 -8.92
CA HIS A 348 -8.72 -0.92 -10.29
C HIS A 348 -9.45 0.09 -11.18
N ARG A 349 -10.75 0.33 -10.95
CA ARG A 349 -11.56 1.27 -11.77
C ARG A 349 -11.57 2.69 -11.25
N LYS A 350 -11.36 2.87 -9.93
CA LYS A 350 -11.26 4.20 -9.33
C LYS A 350 -9.99 4.90 -9.82
N PRO A 351 -10.07 6.17 -10.26
CA PRO A 351 -8.89 6.92 -10.68
C PRO A 351 -8.12 7.51 -9.47
N GLY A 352 -7.94 6.70 -8.43
CA GLY A 352 -7.27 7.07 -7.20
C GLY A 352 -7.47 6.04 -6.11
N TYR A 353 -6.67 6.18 -5.06
CA TYR A 353 -6.84 5.46 -3.82
C TYR A 353 -8.08 5.98 -3.09
N ASP A 354 -8.85 5.08 -2.47
CA ASP A 354 -10.06 5.44 -1.72
C ASP A 354 -10.07 4.78 -0.33
N PRO A 355 -9.63 5.49 0.72
CA PRO A 355 -9.61 4.96 2.08
C PRO A 355 -11.02 4.67 2.63
N ARG A 356 -12.09 5.23 2.00
CA ARG A 356 -13.49 4.94 2.37
C ARG A 356 -13.85 3.47 2.12
N GLU A 357 -13.09 2.74 1.31
CA GLU A 357 -13.24 1.30 1.14
C GLU A 357 -13.03 0.49 2.44
N LEU A 358 -12.40 1.07 3.45
CA LEU A 358 -12.27 0.46 4.77
C LEU A 358 -13.56 0.49 5.60
N PHE A 359 -14.59 1.22 5.17
CA PHE A 359 -15.84 1.42 5.92
C PHE A 359 -17.03 0.76 5.22
N SER A 360 -18.10 0.57 5.97
CA SER A 360 -19.41 0.16 5.43
C SER A 360 -20.53 0.94 6.11
N ASP A 361 -21.43 1.45 5.31
CA ASP A 361 -22.66 2.12 5.77
C ASP A 361 -23.87 1.17 5.85
N LYS A 362 -23.71 -0.07 5.42
CA LYS A 362 -24.81 -1.06 5.38
C LYS A 362 -24.83 -1.92 6.63
N ALA A 363 -26.03 -2.13 7.15
CA ALA A 363 -26.25 -3.09 8.23
C ALA A 363 -25.89 -4.52 7.80
N MET A 364 -25.35 -5.32 8.71
CA MET A 364 -24.93 -6.70 8.46
C MET A 364 -25.98 -7.59 7.79
N PRO A 365 -27.31 -7.51 8.13
CA PRO A 365 -28.33 -8.30 7.44
C PRO A 365 -28.46 -7.96 5.95
N ALA A 366 -28.30 -6.68 5.57
CA ALA A 366 -28.36 -6.25 4.17
C ALA A 366 -27.14 -6.78 3.38
N ILE A 367 -25.97 -6.76 3.98
CA ILE A 367 -24.74 -7.35 3.39
C ILE A 367 -24.92 -8.85 3.21
N ALA A 368 -25.39 -9.55 4.26
CA ALA A 368 -25.63 -10.99 4.22
C ALA A 368 -26.63 -11.38 3.11
N TRP A 369 -27.69 -10.60 2.92
CA TRP A 369 -28.66 -10.79 1.84
C TRP A 369 -28.05 -10.64 0.44
N LYS A 370 -27.20 -9.61 0.24
CA LYS A 370 -26.45 -9.44 -1.01
C LYS A 370 -25.49 -10.60 -1.29
N LEU A 371 -24.78 -11.07 -0.26
CA LEU A 371 -23.90 -12.23 -0.35
C LEU A 371 -24.65 -13.52 -0.66
N LEU A 372 -25.83 -13.72 -0.05
CA LEU A 372 -26.69 -14.87 -0.35
C LEU A 372 -27.15 -14.87 -1.80
N LYS A 373 -27.65 -13.74 -2.32
CA LYS A 373 -28.01 -13.60 -3.74
C LYS A 373 -26.82 -13.95 -4.64
N LYS A 374 -25.63 -13.44 -4.33
CA LYS A 374 -24.42 -13.74 -5.09
C LYS A 374 -24.05 -15.24 -5.03
N LYS A 375 -24.22 -15.87 -3.86
CA LYS A 375 -24.01 -17.32 -3.70
C LYS A 375 -25.01 -18.15 -4.52
N LEU A 376 -26.23 -17.67 -4.68
CA LEU A 376 -27.28 -18.28 -5.52
C LEU A 376 -27.08 -18.01 -7.02
N GLY A 377 -26.01 -17.35 -7.43
CA GLY A 377 -25.66 -17.12 -8.84
C GLY A 377 -26.22 -15.82 -9.44
N PHE A 378 -26.91 -14.98 -8.65
CA PHE A 378 -27.36 -13.68 -9.13
C PHE A 378 -26.18 -12.70 -9.20
N ARG A 379 -26.14 -11.89 -10.27
CA ARG A 379 -25.24 -10.72 -10.32
C ARG A 379 -25.77 -9.69 -9.32
N GLN A 380 -24.95 -9.37 -8.32
CA GLN A 380 -25.31 -8.42 -7.27
C GLN A 380 -24.20 -7.40 -7.07
N LEU A 381 -24.52 -6.14 -7.22
CA LEU A 381 -23.60 -5.05 -6.88
C LEU A 381 -23.38 -5.03 -5.36
N MET A 382 -22.11 -4.96 -4.96
CA MET A 382 -21.69 -4.87 -3.55
C MET A 382 -21.47 -3.41 -3.17
N ASP A 383 -22.51 -2.59 -3.28
CA ASP A 383 -22.56 -1.16 -2.96
C ASP A 383 -22.64 -0.96 -1.44
N VAL A 384 -21.54 -1.18 -0.76
CA VAL A 384 -21.45 -1.18 0.70
C VAL A 384 -20.54 -0.08 1.26
N ILE A 385 -19.84 0.66 0.38
CA ILE A 385 -18.88 1.68 0.77
C ILE A 385 -19.58 3.03 0.90
N PRO A 386 -19.39 3.76 2.02
CA PRO A 386 -19.84 5.13 2.16
C PRO A 386 -19.02 6.08 1.29
N LEU A 387 -19.59 7.25 0.97
CA LEU A 387 -18.84 8.33 0.30
C LEU A 387 -18.51 9.48 1.26
N ASP A 388 -18.83 9.33 2.53
CA ASP A 388 -18.56 10.31 3.57
C ASP A 388 -17.04 10.33 3.89
N THR A 389 -16.40 11.42 3.55
CA THR A 389 -14.97 11.67 3.77
C THR A 389 -14.62 11.86 5.24
N ALA A 390 -15.58 12.31 6.05
CA ALA A 390 -15.39 12.51 7.49
C ALA A 390 -15.18 11.21 8.28
N LEU A 391 -15.40 10.05 7.66
CA LEU A 391 -15.11 8.74 8.28
C LEU A 391 -13.61 8.42 8.34
N VAL A 392 -12.81 8.98 7.42
CA VAL A 392 -11.36 8.76 7.39
C VAL A 392 -10.71 9.59 8.48
N ARG A 393 -10.00 8.95 9.38
CA ARG A 393 -9.44 9.57 10.59
C ARG A 393 -7.92 9.65 10.57
N GLY A 394 -7.25 8.90 9.71
CA GLY A 394 -5.80 8.95 9.54
C GLY A 394 -5.40 8.90 8.07
N THR A 395 -4.32 9.57 7.73
CA THR A 395 -3.82 9.68 6.37
C THR A 395 -2.29 9.74 6.32
N HIS A 396 -1.72 9.51 5.15
CA HIS A 396 -0.27 9.56 4.89
C HIS A 396 0.01 10.00 3.45
N GLY A 397 1.27 10.14 3.09
CA GLY A 397 1.68 10.54 1.74
C GLY A 397 2.72 11.66 1.75
N ARG A 398 2.71 12.48 2.81
CA ARG A 398 3.69 13.54 3.07
C ARG A 398 5.01 12.96 3.57
N VAL A 399 6.08 13.74 3.43
CA VAL A 399 7.44 13.35 3.87
C VAL A 399 7.96 14.21 5.02
N ASP A 400 7.30 15.32 5.29
CA ASP A 400 7.68 16.33 6.29
C ASP A 400 6.92 16.19 7.62
N ASN A 401 6.46 14.98 7.92
CA ASN A 401 5.83 14.65 9.20
C ASN A 401 6.81 14.88 10.35
N PRO A 402 6.31 15.25 11.56
CA PRO A 402 7.15 15.40 12.73
C PRO A 402 7.86 14.08 13.09
N PRO A 403 9.02 14.14 13.79
CA PRO A 403 9.88 12.96 14.03
C PRO A 403 9.17 11.78 14.68
N GLU A 404 8.20 12.02 15.56
CA GLU A 404 7.43 11.00 16.27
C GLU A 404 6.48 10.22 15.35
N LEU A 405 6.10 10.79 14.21
CA LEU A 405 5.29 10.14 13.17
C LEU A 405 6.14 9.56 12.02
N GLN A 406 7.45 9.77 12.02
CA GLN A 406 8.30 9.18 10.97
C GLN A 406 8.40 7.65 11.13
N PRO A 407 8.51 6.91 10.03
CA PRO A 407 8.68 5.47 10.04
C PRO A 407 10.03 5.06 10.63
N VAL A 408 10.15 3.80 11.04
CA VAL A 408 11.28 3.29 11.81
C VAL A 408 12.02 2.15 11.11
N LEU A 409 13.30 1.98 11.48
CA LEU A 409 14.14 0.84 11.16
C LEU A 409 14.76 0.31 12.46
N ILE A 410 14.56 -0.98 12.77
CA ILE A 410 14.99 -1.60 14.03
C ILE A 410 15.76 -2.90 13.74
N GLY A 411 16.70 -3.29 14.61
CA GLY A 411 17.45 -4.56 14.48
C GLY A 411 18.69 -4.47 13.57
N ALA A 412 18.98 -3.28 13.00
CA ALA A 412 20.10 -3.08 12.09
C ALA A 412 21.34 -2.45 12.74
N GLY A 413 21.33 -2.17 14.05
CA GLY A 413 22.45 -1.51 14.74
C GLY A 413 22.61 -0.02 14.44
N ARG A 414 21.52 0.67 13.98
CA ARG A 414 21.50 2.07 13.56
C ARG A 414 20.70 2.98 14.50
N ALA A 415 20.67 2.64 15.79
CA ALA A 415 19.89 3.39 16.78
C ALA A 415 20.28 4.88 16.82
N GLY A 416 19.26 5.76 16.81
CA GLY A 416 19.44 7.20 16.88
C GLY A 416 19.83 7.88 15.56
N GLU A 417 20.03 7.13 14.48
CA GLU A 417 20.29 7.70 13.15
C GLU A 417 18.98 8.13 12.46
N THR A 418 19.11 9.11 11.55
CA THR A 418 18.06 9.41 10.56
C THR A 418 18.59 9.03 9.18
N LEU A 419 17.88 8.14 8.48
CA LEU A 419 18.29 7.58 7.21
C LEU A 419 17.18 7.79 6.16
N PRO A 420 17.53 8.05 4.89
CA PRO A 420 16.55 7.97 3.83
C PRO A 420 16.08 6.53 3.64
N CYS A 421 14.83 6.29 3.28
CA CYS A 421 14.32 4.94 3.07
C CYS A 421 15.06 4.19 1.94
N THR A 422 15.72 4.89 1.02
CA THR A 422 16.64 4.33 0.02
C THR A 422 17.85 3.62 0.62
N ALA A 423 18.27 4.00 1.83
CA ALA A 423 19.39 3.35 2.53
C ALA A 423 19.04 1.93 3.02
N VAL A 424 17.78 1.57 3.11
CA VAL A 424 17.33 0.24 3.58
C VAL A 424 17.94 -0.88 2.75
N ARG A 425 18.06 -0.70 1.42
CA ARG A 425 18.74 -1.67 0.55
C ARG A 425 20.16 -1.98 1.03
N ASP A 426 20.95 -0.95 1.29
CA ASP A 426 22.35 -1.11 1.67
C ASP A 426 22.49 -1.61 3.11
N VAL A 427 21.57 -1.25 4.00
CA VAL A 427 21.48 -1.82 5.36
C VAL A 427 21.23 -3.33 5.30
N VAL A 428 20.32 -3.78 4.44
CA VAL A 428 20.03 -5.22 4.26
C VAL A 428 21.24 -5.94 3.66
N LEU A 429 21.88 -5.36 2.64
CA LEU A 429 23.08 -5.93 2.05
C LEU A 429 24.26 -5.99 3.06
N GLY A 430 24.45 -4.95 3.88
CA GLY A 430 25.41 -4.98 4.98
C GLY A 430 25.12 -6.11 5.97
N ALA A 431 23.87 -6.27 6.39
CA ALA A 431 23.47 -7.35 7.28
C ALA A 431 23.72 -8.76 6.71
N MET A 432 23.65 -8.92 5.37
CA MET A 432 23.90 -10.19 4.68
C MET A 432 25.39 -10.51 4.53
N PHE A 433 26.27 -9.49 4.38
CA PHE A 433 27.66 -9.71 3.94
C PHE A 433 28.72 -9.21 4.92
N ASP A 434 28.38 -8.40 5.92
CA ASP A 434 29.26 -7.95 6.99
C ASP A 434 29.08 -8.82 8.24
#